data_639e9badea217ec667445e318c3e7ec0
#
_entry.id   639e9badea217ec667445e318c3e7ec0
#
_cell.length_a   1.000
_cell.length_b   1.000
_cell.length_c   1.000
_cell.angle_alpha   90.00
_cell.angle_beta   90.00
_cell.angle_gamma   90.00
#
_symmetry.space_group_name_H-M   'P 1'
#
loop_
_entity.id
_entity.type
_entity.pdbx_description
1 polymer ?
#
loop_
_entity_poly.entity_id
_entity_poly.type
_entity_poly.pdbx_seq_one_letter_code
_entity_poly.pdbx_strand_id
1 'polypeptide(L)'
;MSSDIKKAMGRKEKPAKKSIYDFLSAEIDVGREVQKLAGLFEDVEIISIKDEWGRVEDSLSLENYIHRLFLRWKGRSTYLNPFDLKKDMDITDVKNCVPNEEQTTLYLEYLLNMIQLYESEQGNYNTRNSSVNYDRDLYKALIENIFSLLSTLNLIRVEKTPDIIILVPNDAAVIESINIIESKSAKMAILEYNHISIRDNLTEKQKILHILAKDFESKKQMLTKSSEWQTLASDLGFLFNTLDIRHNNTEGIKAVSTIQKMSKADLLKWYDTTYRLYLTAVLATEYNSRCKEEINSLKKMVNPKSNS
;
A
#
# COMPACT_ATOMS: atom_id res chain seq x y z
N MET A 1 59.97 -42.01 -12.51
CA MET A 1 58.74 -41.79 -13.20
C MET A 1 58.23 -40.43 -12.81
N SER A 2 58.52 -39.55 -13.70
CA SER A 2 58.41 -38.10 -13.64
C SER A 2 57.15 -37.64 -14.30
N SER A 3 56.77 -36.45 -13.90
CA SER A 3 55.99 -35.47 -14.71
C SER A 3 54.60 -35.91 -15.14
N ASP A 4 53.63 -35.26 -14.66
CA ASP A 4 52.51 -34.62 -15.37
C ASP A 4 51.35 -34.23 -14.44
N ILE A 5 51.70 -33.52 -13.36
CA ILE A 5 50.67 -32.76 -12.60
C ILE A 5 51.04 -31.28 -12.69
N LYS A 6 50.93 -30.72 -13.88
CA LYS A 6 50.97 -29.27 -14.09
C LYS A 6 49.90 -28.88 -15.08
N LYS A 7 49.04 -27.92 -14.62
CA LYS A 7 48.09 -27.11 -15.40
C LYS A 7 46.68 -27.64 -15.50
N ALA A 8 45.92 -27.46 -14.46
CA ALA A 8 44.57 -26.96 -14.58
C ALA A 8 44.41 -25.69 -13.70
N MET A 9 45.25 -24.69 -13.92
CA MET A 9 44.90 -23.33 -13.50
C MET A 9 43.83 -22.83 -14.47
N GLY A 10 42.57 -23.04 -14.11
CA GLY A 10 41.45 -22.42 -14.79
C GLY A 10 41.66 -20.92 -14.80
N ARG A 11 41.89 -20.35 -15.99
CA ARG A 11 41.76 -18.91 -16.23
C ARG A 11 40.35 -18.56 -15.80
N LYS A 12 40.20 -17.84 -14.68
CA LYS A 12 38.94 -17.14 -14.39
C LYS A 12 38.72 -16.20 -15.56
N GLU A 13 37.79 -16.57 -16.43
CA GLU A 13 37.30 -15.66 -17.47
C GLU A 13 36.85 -14.37 -16.77
N LYS A 14 37.42 -13.23 -17.18
CA LYS A 14 36.93 -11.94 -16.74
C LYS A 14 35.49 -11.84 -17.24
N PRO A 15 34.52 -11.49 -16.34
CA PRO A 15 33.14 -11.34 -16.78
C PRO A 15 33.10 -10.35 -17.98
N ALA A 16 32.38 -10.73 -19.01
CA ALA A 16 32.20 -9.89 -20.20
C ALA A 16 31.73 -8.50 -19.76
N LYS A 17 32.39 -7.45 -20.32
CA LYS A 17 31.97 -6.08 -20.05
C LYS A 17 30.56 -5.91 -20.60
N LYS A 18 29.59 -5.67 -19.73
CA LYS A 18 28.22 -5.35 -20.12
C LYS A 18 28.18 -4.00 -20.84
N SER A 19 27.39 -3.89 -21.90
CA SER A 19 27.12 -2.62 -22.58
C SER A 19 26.17 -1.76 -21.73
N ILE A 20 26.10 -0.47 -22.01
CA ILE A 20 25.11 0.40 -21.36
C ILE A 20 23.67 -0.10 -21.62
N TYR A 21 23.42 -0.68 -22.81
CA TYR A 21 22.13 -1.28 -23.15
C TYR A 21 21.79 -2.46 -22.22
N ASP A 22 22.78 -3.32 -21.90
CA ASP A 22 22.58 -4.45 -21.00
C ASP A 22 22.22 -4.00 -19.58
N PHE A 23 22.71 -2.84 -19.15
CA PHE A 23 22.36 -2.24 -17.87
C PHE A 23 20.97 -1.61 -17.89
N LEU A 24 20.62 -0.89 -18.95
CA LEU A 24 19.33 -0.19 -19.07
C LEU A 24 18.16 -1.13 -19.39
N SER A 25 18.44 -2.30 -19.97
CA SER A 25 17.45 -3.36 -20.26
C SER A 25 17.39 -4.44 -19.18
N ALA A 26 18.23 -4.37 -18.14
CA ALA A 26 18.16 -5.29 -17.02
C ALA A 26 16.87 -5.13 -16.23
N GLU A 27 16.38 -6.22 -15.67
CA GLU A 27 15.27 -6.19 -14.73
C GLU A 27 15.61 -5.27 -13.55
N ILE A 28 14.65 -4.40 -13.17
CA ILE A 28 14.86 -3.42 -12.11
C ILE A 28 14.99 -4.15 -10.76
N ASP A 29 16.14 -4.01 -10.13
CA ASP A 29 16.34 -4.41 -8.73
C ASP A 29 15.70 -3.33 -7.83
N VAL A 30 14.45 -3.54 -7.48
CA VAL A 30 13.63 -2.58 -6.72
C VAL A 30 14.32 -2.17 -5.41
N GLY A 31 14.90 -3.13 -4.67
CA GLY A 31 15.58 -2.83 -3.41
C GLY A 31 16.75 -1.86 -3.58
N ARG A 32 17.55 -2.05 -4.63
CA ARG A 32 18.66 -1.13 -4.95
C ARG A 32 18.18 0.23 -5.44
N GLU A 33 17.09 0.28 -6.20
CA GLU A 33 16.52 1.56 -6.62
C GLU A 33 15.99 2.34 -5.43
N VAL A 34 15.36 1.67 -4.46
CA VAL A 34 14.92 2.32 -3.21
C VAL A 34 16.12 2.81 -2.39
N GLN A 35 17.25 2.08 -2.36
CA GLN A 35 18.48 2.59 -1.74
C GLN A 35 19.00 3.87 -2.39
N LYS A 36 18.97 3.94 -3.73
CA LYS A 36 19.36 5.17 -4.47
C LYS A 36 18.43 6.34 -4.14
N LEU A 37 17.11 6.08 -4.06
CA LEU A 37 16.15 7.10 -3.65
C LEU A 37 16.41 7.58 -2.22
N ALA A 38 16.74 6.67 -1.30
CA ALA A 38 17.12 7.02 0.06
C ALA A 38 18.36 7.93 0.08
N GLY A 39 19.42 7.58 -0.68
CA GLY A 39 20.59 8.42 -0.83
C GLY A 39 20.27 9.80 -1.40
N LEU A 40 19.41 9.88 -2.42
CA LEU A 40 18.99 11.16 -3.00
C LEU A 40 18.19 12.02 -2.00
N PHE A 41 17.30 11.40 -1.25
CA PHE A 41 16.45 12.08 -0.26
C PHE A 41 17.22 12.54 0.97
N GLU A 42 18.13 11.69 1.49
CA GLU A 42 18.80 11.89 2.78
C GLU A 42 20.12 12.66 2.67
N ASP A 43 20.90 12.49 1.57
CA ASP A 43 22.28 12.99 1.49
C ASP A 43 22.48 14.12 0.47
N VAL A 44 21.66 14.16 -0.59
CA VAL A 44 21.88 15.14 -1.67
C VAL A 44 21.25 16.48 -1.31
N GLU A 45 22.05 17.53 -1.38
CA GLU A 45 21.61 18.92 -1.11
C GLU A 45 20.70 19.43 -2.24
N ILE A 46 19.41 19.20 -2.12
CA ILE A 46 18.37 19.62 -3.07
C ILE A 46 17.82 21.00 -2.72
N ILE A 47 17.82 21.37 -1.44
CA ILE A 47 17.24 22.61 -0.93
C ILE A 47 18.33 23.66 -0.72
N SER A 48 18.10 24.87 -1.20
CA SER A 48 18.93 26.03 -0.89
C SER A 48 18.10 27.14 -0.23
N ILE A 49 18.58 27.66 0.89
CA ILE A 49 18.01 28.80 1.59
C ILE A 49 18.84 30.03 1.25
N LYS A 50 18.19 31.07 0.72
CA LYS A 50 18.84 32.30 0.31
C LYS A 50 18.41 33.48 1.18
N ASP A 51 19.36 34.37 1.47
CA ASP A 51 19.11 35.62 2.14
C ASP A 51 18.32 36.62 1.27
N GLU A 52 18.05 37.81 1.83
CA GLU A 52 17.35 38.90 1.13
C GLU A 52 18.11 39.41 -0.12
N TRP A 53 19.42 39.16 -0.23
CA TRP A 53 20.27 39.53 -1.37
C TRP A 53 20.46 38.39 -2.36
N GLY A 54 19.78 37.24 -2.16
CA GLY A 54 19.85 36.07 -3.03
C GLY A 54 21.10 35.20 -2.86
N ARG A 55 21.90 35.42 -1.80
CA ARG A 55 23.08 34.60 -1.48
C ARG A 55 22.63 33.35 -0.73
N VAL A 56 23.22 32.20 -1.04
CA VAL A 56 22.95 30.94 -0.36
C VAL A 56 23.52 31.02 1.08
N GLU A 57 22.64 30.93 2.07
CA GLU A 57 23.00 30.86 3.49
C GLU A 57 23.15 29.42 3.97
N ASP A 58 22.33 28.50 3.43
CA ASP A 58 22.32 27.09 3.83
C ASP A 58 21.91 26.18 2.67
N SER A 59 22.50 25.00 2.61
CA SER A 59 22.15 23.94 1.67
C SER A 59 21.84 22.67 2.42
N LEU A 60 20.70 22.04 2.12
CA LEU A 60 20.16 20.90 2.87
C LEU A 60 19.69 19.80 1.95
N SER A 61 19.79 18.57 2.42
CA SER A 61 19.00 17.48 1.84
C SER A 61 17.51 17.70 2.10
N LEU A 62 16.66 17.05 1.31
CA LEU A 62 15.22 17.15 1.48
C LEU A 62 14.80 16.61 2.85
N GLU A 63 15.40 15.53 3.32
CA GLU A 63 15.14 14.99 4.66
C GLU A 63 15.46 16.00 5.75
N ASN A 64 16.65 16.61 5.72
CA ASN A 64 17.08 17.60 6.73
C ASN A 64 16.17 18.83 6.77
N TYR A 65 15.68 19.26 5.60
CA TYR A 65 14.71 20.33 5.53
C TYR A 65 13.36 19.92 6.13
N ILE A 66 12.87 18.73 5.80
CA ILE A 66 11.60 18.17 6.33
C ILE A 66 11.68 17.96 7.85
N HIS A 67 12.85 17.63 8.42
CA HIS A 67 13.04 17.58 9.86
C HIS A 67 12.61 18.88 10.55
N ARG A 68 12.89 20.03 9.94
CA ARG A 68 12.48 21.35 10.46
C ARG A 68 10.96 21.57 10.38
N LEU A 69 10.28 20.86 9.48
CA LEU A 69 8.82 20.95 9.24
C LEU A 69 8.02 19.91 10.00
N PHE A 70 8.67 18.81 10.44
CA PHE A 70 8.00 17.60 10.90
C PHE A 70 6.94 17.82 11.98
N LEU A 71 7.19 18.72 12.92
CA LEU A 71 6.22 19.04 13.97
C LEU A 71 4.93 19.71 13.47
N ARG A 72 4.92 20.21 12.22
CA ARG A 72 3.73 20.77 11.58
C ARG A 72 2.86 19.72 10.92
N TRP A 73 3.43 18.54 10.64
CA TRP A 73 2.70 17.46 10.01
C TRP A 73 1.63 16.89 10.95
N LYS A 74 0.36 17.02 10.59
CA LYS A 74 -0.75 16.50 11.39
C LYS A 74 -0.80 14.98 11.41
N GLY A 75 -0.27 14.32 10.39
CA GLY A 75 -0.16 12.87 10.30
C GLY A 75 0.86 12.23 11.23
N ARG A 76 1.74 13.01 11.86
CA ARG A 76 2.83 12.51 12.72
C ARG A 76 2.39 11.79 14.01
N SER A 77 1.09 11.81 14.33
CA SER A 77 0.60 11.26 15.60
C SER A 77 1.34 11.84 16.82
N THR A 78 1.99 11.02 17.62
CA THR A 78 2.77 11.40 18.80
C THR A 78 4.27 11.56 18.53
N TYR A 79 4.74 11.25 17.31
CA TYR A 79 6.16 11.37 16.98
C TYR A 79 6.64 12.83 17.01
N LEU A 80 7.83 13.05 17.56
CA LEU A 80 8.43 14.38 17.66
C LEU A 80 9.49 14.62 16.58
N ASN A 81 10.00 13.56 15.96
CA ASN A 81 10.97 13.64 14.87
C ASN A 81 10.78 12.46 13.90
N PRO A 82 11.23 12.58 12.64
CA PRO A 82 11.11 11.52 11.65
C PRO A 82 11.92 10.26 11.97
N PHE A 83 13.01 10.39 12.72
CA PHE A 83 13.88 9.25 13.05
C PHE A 83 13.15 8.20 13.90
N ASP A 84 12.40 8.64 14.91
CA ASP A 84 11.61 7.75 15.76
C ASP A 84 10.53 7.03 14.93
N LEU A 85 9.90 7.75 14.01
CA LEU A 85 8.94 7.15 13.08
C LEU A 85 9.61 6.09 12.18
N LYS A 86 10.75 6.43 11.54
CA LYS A 86 11.52 5.48 10.71
C LYS A 86 11.93 4.24 11.50
N LYS A 87 12.31 4.41 12.77
CA LYS A 87 12.70 3.32 13.66
C LYS A 87 11.53 2.38 13.95
N ASP A 88 10.36 2.92 14.29
CA ASP A 88 9.18 2.10 14.57
C ASP A 88 8.63 1.41 13.31
N MET A 89 8.89 1.98 12.12
CA MET A 89 8.59 1.37 10.82
C MET A 89 9.67 0.36 10.36
N ASP A 90 10.78 0.19 11.08
CA ASP A 90 11.94 -0.67 10.70
C ASP A 90 12.56 -0.28 9.34
N ILE A 91 12.64 1.02 9.05
CA ILE A 91 13.17 1.56 7.77
C ILE A 91 14.38 2.49 7.94
N THR A 92 15.01 2.50 9.09
CA THR A 92 16.16 3.39 9.37
C THR A 92 17.39 3.10 8.53
N ASP A 93 17.56 1.86 8.09
CA ASP A 93 18.80 1.36 7.46
C ASP A 93 18.65 1.11 5.94
N VAL A 94 17.53 1.55 5.36
CA VAL A 94 17.19 1.33 3.95
C VAL A 94 18.27 1.88 3.00
N LYS A 95 18.92 2.96 3.36
CA LYS A 95 20.03 3.54 2.58
C LYS A 95 21.27 2.62 2.53
N ASN A 96 21.59 1.95 3.62
CA ASN A 96 22.81 1.17 3.78
C ASN A 96 22.62 -0.32 3.46
N CYS A 97 21.43 -0.85 3.69
CA CYS A 97 21.08 -2.24 3.48
C CYS A 97 19.96 -2.37 2.43
N VAL A 98 20.08 -3.36 1.54
CA VAL A 98 19.01 -3.63 0.56
C VAL A 98 17.73 -4.02 1.32
N PRO A 99 16.65 -3.22 1.22
CA PRO A 99 15.43 -3.47 1.96
C PRO A 99 14.69 -4.71 1.44
N ASN A 100 13.97 -5.40 2.32
CA ASN A 100 13.01 -6.42 1.93
C ASN A 100 11.72 -5.78 1.36
N GLU A 101 10.75 -6.61 0.95
CA GLU A 101 9.48 -6.14 0.34
C GLU A 101 8.71 -5.19 1.27
N GLU A 102 8.62 -5.53 2.56
CA GLU A 102 7.91 -4.74 3.55
C GLU A 102 8.59 -3.39 3.78
N GLN A 103 9.89 -3.41 4.03
CA GLN A 103 10.70 -2.20 4.22
C GLN A 103 10.68 -1.32 2.96
N THR A 104 10.72 -1.92 1.78
CA THR A 104 10.59 -1.21 0.49
C THR A 104 9.27 -0.44 0.41
N THR A 105 8.16 -1.11 0.66
CA THR A 105 6.82 -0.52 0.61
C THR A 105 6.66 0.58 1.65
N LEU A 106 7.06 0.31 2.89
CA LEU A 106 6.96 1.28 3.99
C LEU A 106 7.88 2.49 3.77
N TYR A 107 9.06 2.30 3.18
CA TYR A 107 9.94 3.43 2.87
C TYR A 107 9.39 4.32 1.76
N LEU A 108 8.83 3.73 0.71
CA LEU A 108 8.14 4.50 -0.35
C LEU A 108 6.92 5.26 0.20
N GLU A 109 6.18 4.65 1.12
CA GLU A 109 5.06 5.28 1.81
C GLU A 109 5.55 6.45 2.69
N TYR A 110 6.64 6.25 3.43
CA TYR A 110 7.29 7.31 4.20
C TYR A 110 7.71 8.48 3.30
N LEU A 111 8.41 8.21 2.18
CA LEU A 111 8.82 9.25 1.24
C LEU A 111 7.63 10.08 0.73
N LEU A 112 6.53 9.42 0.33
CA LEU A 112 5.34 10.12 -0.17
C LEU A 112 4.71 11.02 0.89
N ASN A 113 4.65 10.59 2.14
CA ASN A 113 4.13 11.40 3.24
C ASN A 113 5.05 12.59 3.54
N MET A 114 6.36 12.40 3.49
CA MET A 114 7.34 13.47 3.70
C MET A 114 7.32 14.48 2.55
N ILE A 115 7.19 14.04 1.33
CA ILE A 115 7.03 14.90 0.15
C ILE A 115 5.72 15.69 0.24
N GLN A 116 4.61 15.06 0.63
CA GLN A 116 3.34 15.75 0.84
C GLN A 116 3.44 16.83 1.92
N LEU A 117 4.14 16.56 3.02
CA LEU A 117 4.42 17.57 4.04
C LEU A 117 5.22 18.74 3.44
N TYR A 118 6.30 18.45 2.70
CA TYR A 118 7.11 19.46 2.06
C TYR A 118 6.27 20.34 1.12
N GLU A 119 5.48 19.75 0.24
CA GLU A 119 4.64 20.46 -0.72
C GLU A 119 3.57 21.34 -0.04
N SER A 120 2.96 20.83 1.03
CA SER A 120 1.94 21.58 1.80
C SER A 120 2.51 22.81 2.51
N GLU A 121 3.79 22.80 2.85
CA GLU A 121 4.45 23.87 3.59
C GLU A 121 5.23 24.86 2.70
N GLN A 122 5.44 24.56 1.40
CA GLN A 122 6.17 25.44 0.48
C GLN A 122 5.63 26.88 0.44
N GLY A 123 4.30 27.05 0.52
CA GLY A 123 3.64 28.35 0.51
C GLY A 123 3.87 29.18 1.79
N ASN A 124 4.19 28.52 2.90
CA ASN A 124 4.24 29.13 4.23
C ASN A 124 5.65 29.65 4.63
N TYR A 125 6.70 29.28 3.87
CA TYR A 125 8.10 29.55 4.25
C TYR A 125 8.74 30.76 3.58
N ASN A 126 8.05 31.46 2.69
CA ASN A 126 8.56 32.73 2.17
C ASN A 126 8.42 33.80 3.28
N THR A 127 9.35 33.78 4.23
CA THR A 127 9.51 34.89 5.19
C THR A 127 10.01 36.12 4.46
N ARG A 128 9.77 37.33 5.02
CA ARG A 128 10.17 38.58 4.40
C ARG A 128 11.67 38.70 4.09
N ASN A 129 12.53 37.84 4.66
CA ASN A 129 13.98 37.95 4.63
C ASN A 129 14.72 36.73 4.08
N SER A 130 14.02 35.63 3.71
CA SER A 130 14.67 34.45 3.12
C SER A 130 13.75 33.75 2.14
N SER A 131 14.32 33.20 1.07
CA SER A 131 13.61 32.37 0.09
C SER A 131 14.17 30.95 0.10
N VAL A 132 13.27 29.97 0.06
CA VAL A 132 13.62 28.56 -0.09
C VAL A 132 13.50 28.20 -1.57
N ASN A 133 14.58 27.70 -2.13
CA ASN A 133 14.61 27.20 -3.50
C ASN A 133 15.02 25.73 -3.49
N TYR A 134 14.67 25.01 -4.52
CA TYR A 134 15.05 23.61 -4.68
C TYR A 134 15.57 23.35 -6.09
N ASP A 135 16.44 22.35 -6.23
CA ASP A 135 16.86 21.82 -7.51
C ASP A 135 15.69 21.09 -8.17
N ARG A 136 15.11 21.70 -9.19
CA ARG A 136 13.91 21.18 -9.86
C ARG A 136 14.14 19.86 -10.54
N ASP A 137 15.32 19.66 -11.14
CA ASP A 137 15.62 18.46 -11.91
C ASP A 137 15.83 17.26 -10.98
N LEU A 138 16.55 17.45 -9.87
CA LEU A 138 16.73 16.42 -8.84
C LEU A 138 15.42 16.08 -8.15
N TYR A 139 14.63 17.09 -7.78
CA TYR A 139 13.31 16.86 -7.16
C TYR A 139 12.37 16.12 -8.10
N LYS A 140 12.31 16.53 -9.36
CA LYS A 140 11.51 15.85 -10.38
C LYS A 140 11.95 14.40 -10.57
N ALA A 141 13.26 14.15 -10.65
CA ALA A 141 13.80 12.80 -10.76
C ALA A 141 13.42 11.92 -9.56
N LEU A 142 13.46 12.47 -8.32
CA LEU A 142 13.01 11.76 -7.12
C LEU A 142 11.55 11.31 -7.25
N ILE A 143 10.67 12.23 -7.63
CA ILE A 143 9.22 11.97 -7.77
C ILE A 143 8.95 10.95 -8.90
N GLU A 144 9.55 11.12 -10.07
CA GLU A 144 9.37 10.21 -11.22
C GLU A 144 9.84 8.79 -10.89
N ASN A 145 10.97 8.66 -10.19
CA ASN A 145 11.49 7.35 -9.78
C ASN A 145 10.60 6.68 -8.73
N ILE A 146 10.06 7.44 -7.76
CA ILE A 146 9.07 6.89 -6.80
C ILE A 146 7.87 6.32 -7.57
N PHE A 147 7.24 7.09 -8.46
CA PHE A 147 6.08 6.61 -9.22
C PHE A 147 6.41 5.45 -10.15
N SER A 148 7.61 5.40 -10.74
CA SER A 148 8.08 4.26 -11.53
C SER A 148 8.16 2.99 -10.68
N LEU A 149 8.69 3.08 -9.46
CA LEU A 149 8.75 1.95 -8.53
C LEU A 149 7.36 1.52 -8.05
N LEU A 150 6.46 2.45 -7.76
CA LEU A 150 5.06 2.10 -7.42
C LEU A 150 4.40 1.31 -8.56
N SER A 151 4.60 1.74 -9.81
CA SER A 151 4.10 1.03 -10.98
C SER A 151 4.71 -0.36 -11.11
N THR A 152 6.03 -0.50 -10.91
CA THR A 152 6.74 -1.79 -10.97
C THR A 152 6.26 -2.75 -9.89
N LEU A 153 5.98 -2.24 -8.68
CA LEU A 153 5.45 -3.01 -7.56
C LEU A 153 3.93 -3.22 -7.62
N ASN A 154 3.27 -2.68 -8.63
CA ASN A 154 1.81 -2.67 -8.75
C ASN A 154 1.12 -2.13 -7.49
N LEU A 155 1.61 -1.01 -6.96
CA LEU A 155 1.07 -0.32 -5.80
C LEU A 155 0.34 0.96 -6.22
N ILE A 156 -0.73 1.29 -5.52
CA ILE A 156 -1.43 2.55 -5.63
C ILE A 156 -1.34 3.36 -4.35
N ARG A 157 -1.27 4.67 -4.52
CA ARG A 157 -1.34 5.67 -3.46
C ARG A 157 -2.79 5.92 -3.09
N VAL A 158 -3.11 5.86 -1.79
CA VAL A 158 -4.44 6.15 -1.24
C VAL A 158 -4.32 7.15 -0.09
N GLU A 159 -5.15 8.18 -0.11
CA GLU A 159 -5.25 9.12 1.01
C GLU A 159 -6.14 8.51 2.10
N LYS A 160 -5.52 8.07 3.20
CA LYS A 160 -6.24 7.60 4.40
C LYS A 160 -6.91 8.76 5.12
N THR A 161 -6.19 9.85 5.25
CA THR A 161 -6.66 11.16 5.71
C THR A 161 -6.04 12.24 4.84
N PRO A 162 -6.47 13.51 4.92
CA PRO A 162 -5.82 14.60 4.16
C PRO A 162 -4.31 14.72 4.40
N ASP A 163 -3.82 14.20 5.52
CA ASP A 163 -2.42 14.33 5.94
C ASP A 163 -1.66 12.98 5.92
N ILE A 164 -2.30 11.87 5.51
CA ILE A 164 -1.68 10.53 5.53
C ILE A 164 -1.98 9.78 4.24
N ILE A 165 -0.90 9.38 3.57
CA ILE A 165 -0.92 8.49 2.41
C ILE A 165 -0.55 7.08 2.88
N ILE A 166 -1.26 6.08 2.37
CA ILE A 166 -0.90 4.67 2.47
C ILE A 166 -0.71 4.06 1.08
N LEU A 167 0.12 3.02 1.00
CA LEU A 167 0.33 2.24 -0.22
C LEU A 167 -0.38 0.90 -0.12
N VAL A 168 -1.18 0.58 -1.12
CA VAL A 168 -1.89 -0.69 -1.20
C VAL A 168 -1.71 -1.33 -2.59
N PRO A 169 -1.80 -2.66 -2.71
CA PRO A 169 -1.78 -3.33 -4.01
C PRO A 169 -2.89 -2.83 -4.93
N ASN A 170 -2.56 -2.67 -6.21
CA ASN A 170 -3.50 -2.32 -7.26
C ASN A 170 -4.32 -3.56 -7.68
N ASP A 171 -5.26 -3.95 -6.84
CA ASP A 171 -6.15 -5.09 -7.07
C ASP A 171 -7.49 -4.61 -7.63
N ALA A 172 -7.86 -5.12 -8.79
CA ALA A 172 -9.08 -4.71 -9.50
C ALA A 172 -10.35 -5.00 -8.68
N ALA A 173 -10.41 -6.12 -7.94
CA ALA A 173 -11.57 -6.45 -7.11
C ALA A 173 -11.69 -5.50 -5.91
N VAL A 174 -10.56 -5.09 -5.33
CA VAL A 174 -10.49 -4.10 -4.26
C VAL A 174 -10.97 -2.75 -4.77
N ILE A 175 -10.43 -2.27 -5.89
CA ILE A 175 -10.77 -0.97 -6.48
C ILE A 175 -12.27 -0.92 -6.84
N GLU A 176 -12.77 -1.94 -7.51
CA GLU A 176 -14.18 -1.99 -7.88
C GLU A 176 -15.08 -2.04 -6.64
N SER A 177 -14.72 -2.82 -5.63
CA SER A 177 -15.49 -2.89 -4.39
C SER A 177 -15.58 -1.54 -3.67
N ILE A 178 -14.51 -0.75 -3.61
CA ILE A 178 -14.55 0.60 -3.00
C ILE A 178 -15.38 1.60 -3.83
N ASN A 179 -15.50 1.40 -5.15
CA ASN A 179 -16.38 2.23 -5.99
C ASN A 179 -17.86 1.95 -5.70
N ILE A 180 -18.21 0.67 -5.46
CA ILE A 180 -19.57 0.23 -5.19
C ILE A 180 -20.06 0.60 -3.79
N ILE A 181 -19.21 0.47 -2.77
CA ILE A 181 -19.57 0.69 -1.37
C ILE A 181 -19.83 2.17 -1.11
N GLU A 182 -20.90 2.49 -0.38
CA GLU A 182 -21.20 3.87 0.05
C GLU A 182 -20.51 4.22 1.38
N SER A 183 -20.41 3.26 2.29
CA SER A 183 -19.83 3.44 3.63
C SER A 183 -18.36 3.82 3.57
N LYS A 184 -18.02 5.04 4.00
CA LYS A 184 -16.63 5.51 4.08
C LYS A 184 -15.76 4.62 4.97
N SER A 185 -16.32 4.13 6.08
CA SER A 185 -15.59 3.23 7.00
C SER A 185 -15.30 1.87 6.37
N ALA A 186 -16.25 1.32 5.59
CA ALA A 186 -16.02 0.05 4.89
C ALA A 186 -15.03 0.20 3.73
N LYS A 187 -15.08 1.32 2.97
CA LYS A 187 -14.06 1.63 1.95
C LYS A 187 -12.66 1.64 2.55
N MET A 188 -12.49 2.37 3.65
CA MET A 188 -11.19 2.45 4.34
C MET A 188 -10.77 1.10 4.90
N ALA A 189 -11.68 0.34 5.49
CA ALA A 189 -11.42 -1.01 5.99
C ALA A 189 -10.91 -1.97 4.89
N ILE A 190 -11.47 -1.89 3.67
CA ILE A 190 -10.98 -2.66 2.51
C ILE A 190 -9.55 -2.27 2.16
N LEU A 191 -9.24 -0.98 2.09
CA LEU A 191 -7.92 -0.49 1.76
C LEU A 191 -6.89 -0.87 2.83
N GLU A 192 -7.23 -0.67 4.10
CA GLU A 192 -6.36 -1.02 5.23
C GLU A 192 -6.08 -2.53 5.29
N TYR A 193 -7.05 -3.40 4.96
CA TYR A 193 -6.85 -4.84 4.97
C TYR A 193 -5.73 -5.29 4.01
N ASN A 194 -5.53 -4.54 2.92
CA ASN A 194 -4.51 -4.83 1.91
C ASN A 194 -3.17 -4.16 2.19
N HIS A 195 -3.07 -3.35 3.25
CA HIS A 195 -1.82 -2.69 3.60
C HIS A 195 -0.77 -3.70 4.09
N ILE A 196 0.50 -3.50 3.70
CA ILE A 196 1.59 -4.46 3.98
C ILE A 196 1.73 -4.78 5.49
N SER A 197 1.59 -3.79 6.36
CA SER A 197 1.72 -3.96 7.83
C SER A 197 0.62 -4.81 8.47
N ILE A 198 -0.48 -5.07 7.74
CA ILE A 198 -1.60 -5.86 8.22
C ILE A 198 -1.45 -7.34 7.83
N ARG A 199 -0.54 -7.68 6.91
CA ARG A 199 -0.38 -9.01 6.30
C ARG A 199 -0.43 -10.14 7.35
N ASP A 200 0.32 -10.03 8.44
CA ASP A 200 0.45 -11.05 9.49
C ASP A 200 -0.16 -10.64 10.84
N ASN A 201 -0.93 -9.55 10.88
CA ASN A 201 -1.50 -8.98 12.07
C ASN A 201 -2.95 -9.45 12.29
N LEU A 202 -3.12 -10.55 13.03
CA LEU A 202 -4.44 -11.13 13.32
C LEU A 202 -5.40 -10.14 13.99
N THR A 203 -4.92 -9.38 14.96
CA THR A 203 -5.76 -8.46 15.74
C THR A 203 -6.31 -7.35 14.86
N GLU A 204 -5.48 -6.75 14.02
CA GLU A 204 -5.93 -5.70 13.12
C GLU A 204 -6.83 -6.26 12.01
N LYS A 205 -6.51 -7.43 11.43
CA LYS A 205 -7.40 -8.11 10.47
C LYS A 205 -8.78 -8.36 11.07
N GLN A 206 -8.85 -8.84 12.32
CA GLN A 206 -10.14 -9.07 13.01
C GLN A 206 -10.94 -7.78 13.18
N LYS A 207 -10.31 -6.70 13.62
CA LYS A 207 -10.96 -5.38 13.77
C LYS A 207 -11.51 -4.87 12.43
N ILE A 208 -10.72 -4.98 11.37
CA ILE A 208 -11.12 -4.58 10.02
C ILE A 208 -12.31 -5.43 9.55
N LEU A 209 -12.23 -6.75 9.68
CA LEU A 209 -13.31 -7.66 9.32
C LEU A 209 -14.60 -7.39 10.12
N HIS A 210 -14.51 -6.94 11.37
CA HIS A 210 -15.67 -6.52 12.15
C HIS A 210 -16.39 -5.31 11.51
N ILE A 211 -15.65 -4.35 10.98
CA ILE A 211 -16.24 -3.21 10.23
C ILE A 211 -16.95 -3.72 8.97
N LEU A 212 -16.30 -4.63 8.24
CA LEU A 212 -16.86 -5.21 7.01
C LEU A 212 -18.09 -6.09 7.29
N ALA A 213 -18.11 -6.81 8.44
CA ALA A 213 -19.27 -7.58 8.85
C ALA A 213 -20.50 -6.70 9.11
N LYS A 214 -20.32 -5.51 9.69
CA LYS A 214 -21.42 -4.54 9.86
C LYS A 214 -21.95 -4.03 8.53
N ASP A 215 -21.06 -3.70 7.59
CA ASP A 215 -21.46 -3.28 6.24
C ASP A 215 -22.22 -4.40 5.50
N PHE A 216 -21.75 -5.64 5.65
CA PHE A 216 -22.39 -6.82 5.04
C PHE A 216 -23.86 -7.01 5.46
N GLU A 217 -24.26 -6.67 6.69
CA GLU A 217 -25.64 -6.83 7.15
C GLU A 217 -26.62 -6.06 6.25
N SER A 218 -26.24 -4.89 5.75
CA SER A 218 -27.07 -4.11 4.85
C SER A 218 -27.25 -4.79 3.47
N LYS A 219 -26.26 -5.56 3.02
CA LYS A 219 -26.22 -6.24 1.72
C LYS A 219 -26.85 -7.64 1.78
N LYS A 220 -26.82 -8.27 2.93
CA LYS A 220 -27.27 -9.65 3.16
C LYS A 220 -28.69 -9.91 2.63
N GLN A 221 -29.63 -8.99 2.88
CA GLN A 221 -31.01 -9.16 2.42
C GLN A 221 -31.13 -9.21 0.89
N MET A 222 -30.32 -8.45 0.17
CA MET A 222 -30.30 -8.44 -1.29
C MET A 222 -29.77 -9.77 -1.83
N LEU A 223 -28.68 -10.26 -1.24
CA LEU A 223 -28.03 -11.50 -1.65
C LEU A 223 -28.91 -12.73 -1.34
N THR A 224 -29.58 -12.77 -0.19
CA THR A 224 -30.45 -13.90 0.19
C THR A 224 -31.73 -14.00 -0.64
N LYS A 225 -32.17 -12.92 -1.27
CA LYS A 225 -33.31 -12.94 -2.21
C LYS A 225 -32.95 -13.52 -3.59
N SER A 226 -31.68 -13.62 -3.92
CA SER A 226 -31.20 -14.21 -5.16
C SER A 226 -30.78 -15.66 -4.93
N SER A 227 -31.39 -16.60 -5.65
CA SER A 227 -30.99 -18.02 -5.58
C SER A 227 -29.52 -18.25 -5.95
N GLU A 228 -28.95 -17.37 -6.76
CA GLU A 228 -27.57 -17.42 -7.22
C GLU A 228 -26.56 -17.09 -6.10
N TRP A 229 -26.93 -16.21 -5.16
CA TRP A 229 -26.03 -15.69 -4.13
C TRP A 229 -26.39 -16.07 -2.69
N GLN A 230 -27.47 -16.82 -2.50
CA GLN A 230 -27.93 -17.23 -1.17
C GLN A 230 -26.89 -18.03 -0.39
N THR A 231 -26.19 -18.95 -1.07
CA THR A 231 -25.11 -19.74 -0.46
C THR A 231 -23.96 -18.88 -0.02
N LEU A 232 -23.49 -17.95 -0.88
CA LEU A 232 -22.44 -16.98 -0.53
C LEU A 232 -22.81 -16.16 0.71
N ALA A 233 -24.06 -15.66 0.79
CA ALA A 233 -24.52 -14.89 1.94
C ALA A 233 -24.58 -15.73 3.23
N SER A 234 -24.95 -17.01 3.11
CA SER A 234 -24.97 -17.96 4.22
C SER A 234 -23.56 -18.27 4.73
N ASP A 235 -22.64 -18.61 3.81
CA ASP A 235 -21.25 -18.97 4.15
C ASP A 235 -20.51 -17.79 4.78
N LEU A 236 -20.68 -16.60 4.24
CA LEU A 236 -20.06 -15.40 4.79
C LEU A 236 -20.61 -15.07 6.18
N GLY A 237 -21.94 -15.20 6.38
CA GLY A 237 -22.58 -15.07 7.69
C GLY A 237 -22.05 -16.11 8.70
N PHE A 238 -21.86 -17.35 8.27
CA PHE A 238 -21.28 -18.42 9.09
C PHE A 238 -19.84 -18.07 9.51
N LEU A 239 -18.99 -17.62 8.56
CA LEU A 239 -17.60 -17.25 8.86
C LEU A 239 -17.51 -16.09 9.85
N PHE A 240 -18.30 -15.02 9.66
CA PHE A 240 -18.32 -13.89 10.59
C PHE A 240 -18.72 -14.29 12.02
N ASN A 241 -19.61 -15.27 12.18
CA ASN A 241 -20.02 -15.77 13.49
C ASN A 241 -19.00 -16.75 14.08
N THR A 242 -18.48 -17.69 13.26
CA THR A 242 -17.60 -18.77 13.71
C THR A 242 -16.21 -18.28 14.07
N LEU A 243 -15.72 -17.27 13.34
CA LEU A 243 -14.39 -16.67 13.55
C LEU A 243 -14.39 -15.53 14.59
N ASP A 244 -15.45 -15.37 15.36
CA ASP A 244 -15.63 -14.33 16.37
C ASP A 244 -15.44 -12.89 15.85
N ILE A 245 -15.77 -12.68 14.58
CA ILE A 245 -15.61 -11.37 13.94
C ILE A 245 -16.74 -10.43 14.35
N ARG A 246 -17.98 -10.93 14.47
CA ARG A 246 -19.17 -10.12 14.73
C ARG A 246 -19.29 -9.65 16.17
N HIS A 247 -19.04 -10.53 17.10
CA HIS A 247 -19.47 -10.31 18.47
C HIS A 247 -18.35 -9.85 19.39
N ASN A 248 -17.09 -10.05 19.00
CA ASN A 248 -15.93 -9.79 19.86
C ASN A 248 -16.16 -10.35 21.29
N ASN A 249 -16.99 -11.40 21.37
CA ASN A 249 -17.46 -12.00 22.61
C ASN A 249 -16.51 -13.12 22.99
N THR A 250 -15.61 -12.82 23.91
CA THR A 250 -14.81 -13.82 24.62
C THR A 250 -15.66 -14.83 25.42
N GLU A 251 -16.97 -14.61 25.47
CA GLU A 251 -17.93 -15.38 26.30
C GLU A 251 -18.83 -16.36 25.53
N GLY A 252 -18.76 -16.40 24.20
CA GLY A 252 -19.55 -17.32 23.38
C GLY A 252 -18.94 -18.73 23.33
N ILE A 253 -19.51 -19.68 24.07
CA ILE A 253 -18.97 -21.03 24.32
C ILE A 253 -18.66 -21.84 23.04
N LYS A 254 -19.27 -21.57 21.89
CA LYS A 254 -19.07 -22.35 20.65
C LYS A 254 -17.98 -21.79 19.74
N ALA A 255 -17.86 -20.49 19.58
CA ALA A 255 -16.86 -19.84 18.72
C ALA A 255 -15.46 -19.94 19.34
N VAL A 256 -15.33 -19.70 20.63
CA VAL A 256 -14.07 -19.77 21.39
C VAL A 256 -13.39 -21.14 21.23
N SER A 257 -14.15 -22.24 21.26
CA SER A 257 -13.58 -23.60 21.17
C SER A 257 -12.97 -23.90 19.80
N THR A 258 -13.49 -23.33 18.73
CA THR A 258 -13.00 -23.56 17.35
C THR A 258 -11.75 -22.72 17.10
N ILE A 259 -11.77 -21.42 17.45
CA ILE A 259 -10.64 -20.51 17.30
C ILE A 259 -9.44 -20.92 18.15
N GLN A 260 -9.68 -21.34 19.40
CA GLN A 260 -8.62 -21.81 20.31
C GLN A 260 -7.86 -23.04 19.79
N LYS A 261 -8.46 -23.83 18.89
CA LYS A 261 -7.84 -25.01 18.28
C LYS A 261 -7.11 -24.71 16.98
N MET A 262 -7.28 -23.51 16.42
CA MET A 262 -6.63 -23.10 15.16
C MET A 262 -5.22 -22.59 15.42
N SER A 263 -4.30 -22.94 14.52
CA SER A 263 -3.00 -22.27 14.47
C SER A 263 -3.15 -20.83 14.00
N LYS A 264 -2.15 -19.97 14.30
CA LYS A 264 -2.11 -18.60 13.78
C LYS A 264 -2.22 -18.57 12.24
N ALA A 265 -1.54 -19.48 11.56
CA ALA A 265 -1.55 -19.58 10.11
C ALA A 265 -2.94 -19.96 9.56
N ASP A 266 -3.64 -20.91 10.21
CA ASP A 266 -4.98 -21.27 9.80
C ASP A 266 -5.97 -20.12 10.00
N LEU A 267 -5.85 -19.39 11.10
CA LEU A 267 -6.72 -18.26 11.40
C LEU A 267 -6.49 -17.11 10.40
N LEU A 268 -5.23 -16.80 10.05
CA LEU A 268 -4.91 -15.84 8.99
C LEU A 268 -5.54 -16.24 7.66
N LYS A 269 -5.40 -17.51 7.27
CA LYS A 269 -6.00 -18.06 6.05
C LYS A 269 -7.52 -17.89 6.04
N TRP A 270 -8.21 -18.13 7.17
CA TRP A 270 -9.65 -17.98 7.26
C TRP A 270 -10.07 -16.51 7.23
N TYR A 271 -9.31 -15.59 7.83
CA TYR A 271 -9.57 -14.17 7.72
C TYR A 271 -9.43 -13.69 6.26
N ASP A 272 -8.38 -14.11 5.56
CA ASP A 272 -8.18 -13.77 4.16
C ASP A 272 -9.28 -14.38 3.26
N THR A 273 -9.74 -15.59 3.56
CA THR A 273 -10.87 -16.21 2.87
C THR A 273 -12.16 -15.41 3.11
N THR A 274 -12.42 -15.02 4.36
CA THR A 274 -13.59 -14.21 4.73
C THR A 274 -13.56 -12.86 4.02
N TYR A 275 -12.41 -12.21 3.97
CA TYR A 275 -12.22 -10.96 3.25
C TYR A 275 -12.53 -11.10 1.75
N ARG A 276 -11.98 -12.12 1.08
CA ARG A 276 -12.23 -12.37 -0.34
C ARG A 276 -13.70 -12.64 -0.64
N LEU A 277 -14.36 -13.43 0.21
CA LEU A 277 -15.80 -13.68 0.07
C LEU A 277 -16.63 -12.41 0.30
N TYR A 278 -16.19 -11.53 1.20
CA TYR A 278 -16.82 -10.22 1.36
C TYR A 278 -16.71 -9.36 0.10
N LEU A 279 -15.53 -9.25 -0.52
CA LEU A 279 -15.37 -8.55 -1.81
C LEU A 279 -16.29 -9.16 -2.89
N THR A 280 -16.35 -10.50 -2.97
CA THR A 280 -17.26 -11.21 -3.88
C THR A 280 -18.72 -10.84 -3.61
N ALA A 281 -19.13 -10.73 -2.36
CA ALA A 281 -20.48 -10.33 -1.98
C ALA A 281 -20.80 -8.89 -2.40
N VAL A 282 -19.84 -7.96 -2.28
CA VAL A 282 -19.98 -6.58 -2.76
C VAL A 282 -20.19 -6.54 -4.28
N LEU A 283 -19.34 -7.23 -5.04
CA LEU A 283 -19.46 -7.32 -6.51
C LEU A 283 -20.76 -7.98 -6.94
N ALA A 284 -21.24 -9.00 -6.21
CA ALA A 284 -22.51 -9.66 -6.46
C ALA A 284 -23.72 -8.72 -6.25
N THR A 285 -23.65 -7.79 -5.30
CA THR A 285 -24.72 -6.77 -5.15
C THR A 285 -24.81 -5.84 -6.35
N GLU A 286 -23.67 -5.43 -6.90
CA GLU A 286 -23.61 -4.60 -8.12
C GLU A 286 -24.14 -5.36 -9.33
N TYR A 287 -23.79 -6.64 -9.50
CA TYR A 287 -24.33 -7.46 -10.55
C TYR A 287 -25.87 -7.53 -10.48
N ASN A 288 -26.43 -7.74 -9.29
CA ASN A 288 -27.89 -7.85 -9.13
C ASN A 288 -28.62 -6.52 -9.33
N SER A 289 -28.02 -5.38 -8.95
CA SER A 289 -28.68 -4.08 -9.02
C SER A 289 -28.59 -3.45 -10.41
N ARG A 290 -27.40 -3.46 -11.02
CA ARG A 290 -27.13 -2.74 -12.27
C ARG A 290 -26.86 -3.65 -13.47
N CYS A 291 -25.87 -4.53 -13.39
CA CYS A 291 -25.44 -5.28 -14.56
C CYS A 291 -26.54 -6.21 -15.12
N LYS A 292 -27.33 -6.81 -14.23
CA LYS A 292 -28.45 -7.68 -14.63
C LYS A 292 -29.54 -6.94 -15.41
N GLU A 293 -29.86 -5.71 -15.00
CA GLU A 293 -30.82 -4.84 -15.70
C GLU A 293 -30.28 -4.39 -17.05
N GLU A 294 -29.02 -3.96 -17.13
CA GLU A 294 -28.35 -3.59 -18.38
C GLU A 294 -28.34 -4.75 -19.38
N ILE A 295 -27.96 -5.97 -18.91
CA ILE A 295 -27.97 -7.19 -19.75
C ILE A 295 -29.39 -7.52 -20.22
N ASN A 296 -30.41 -7.41 -19.36
CA ASN A 296 -31.78 -7.67 -19.74
C ASN A 296 -32.30 -6.64 -20.75
N SER A 297 -31.88 -5.39 -20.63
CA SER A 297 -32.20 -4.34 -21.62
C SER A 297 -31.59 -4.66 -22.98
N LEU A 298 -30.32 -5.08 -23.01
CA LEU A 298 -29.67 -5.49 -24.23
C LEU A 298 -30.35 -6.73 -24.87
N LYS A 299 -30.70 -7.74 -24.06
CA LYS A 299 -31.44 -8.93 -24.54
C LYS A 299 -32.77 -8.56 -25.19
N LYS A 300 -33.51 -7.58 -24.64
CA LYS A 300 -34.75 -7.08 -25.23
C LYS A 300 -34.51 -6.36 -26.56
N MET A 301 -33.41 -5.60 -26.69
CA MET A 301 -33.07 -4.93 -27.94
C MET A 301 -32.68 -5.94 -29.04
N VAL A 302 -31.95 -6.99 -28.70
CA VAL A 302 -31.50 -8.02 -29.66
C VAL A 302 -32.63 -8.96 -30.03
N ASN A 303 -33.58 -9.26 -29.13
CA ASN A 303 -34.70 -10.16 -29.34
C ASN A 303 -36.05 -9.48 -29.14
N PRO A 304 -36.48 -8.54 -29.99
CA PRO A 304 -37.70 -7.77 -29.79
C PRO A 304 -39.02 -8.61 -29.91
N LYS A 305 -38.96 -9.87 -30.39
CA LYS A 305 -40.13 -10.73 -30.63
C LYS A 305 -40.55 -11.66 -29.49
N SER A 306 -39.90 -11.61 -28.30
CA SER A 306 -40.24 -12.50 -27.19
C SER A 306 -41.33 -11.97 -26.21
N ASN A 307 -42.00 -10.89 -26.57
CA ASN A 307 -43.06 -10.25 -25.73
C ASN A 307 -44.41 -10.13 -26.47
N SER A 308 -44.79 -11.10 -27.27
CA SER A 308 -46.16 -11.19 -27.80
C SER A 308 -46.84 -12.46 -27.31
#